data_20a3b00bc6f26cce962a2194881fb985
#
_entry.id   20a3b00bc6f26cce962a2194881fb985
#
_cell.length_a   1.000
_cell.length_b   1.000
_cell.length_c   1.000
_cell.angle_alpha   90.00
_cell.angle_beta   90.00
_cell.angle_gamma   90.00
#
_symmetry.space_group_name_H-M   'P 1'
#
loop_
_entity.id
_entity.type
_entity.pdbx_description
1 polymer ?
#
loop_
_entity_poly.entity_id
_entity_poly.type
_entity_poly.pdbx_seq_one_letter_code
_entity_poly.pdbx_strand_id
1 'polypeptide(L)'
;MMKSRIICILLLLVGVSGIYAQSLTVTGKVVDNEGLEVIGGNVTVKGKQNTGTITDINGKYTITVSDPQKDVLVFSFIGLENMEVPVKGRKQIDVTMKAASVLLDEVVAIGYATVKRKDLTGSVASVRSDDLLKVPSSDVTQALAGRMAGVQIIQTDGQPGATMSVRVRGGISITQSNEPLYIIDGFPTEDGMSSLDPADIESIDVLKDASATAIYGARGANGVVVITTKSGAKSEGKATLTFDSYVGVRTLAKRLDVLSVEEFVLADYERTLGDATDPEESMRSWQNRYGGFVDLHENYGNRKGIDWLDRTMGRTTVTQNYRVGVNGGNDKLNYNMSYGYFKDEGAMVYSGSDKHNIALSVKSEVNKRLSVTGRINFDYLKVYGAGVAGNGTNEGGSNVDAKFNKMVQILQYRPTIGIRGNDSDLLAGEDPVLSDADGNVMQNPLIAAAEEKDNKETRTLQANGGLTFKIIKGLTFRNNTGMRYQLYRRELFYGDQSIMGRRNGIYGSIRNTETGSFQTSNVLTYDKRFQKKHKVVVQLGQEFVKRWTRVLESGVSGLPTDEFILGDMSLGTPSVASSDENYDDNLLSFFARLNYDFTDKYLFSATFRADGSSKFGKNNKWGYFPAVSA
;
A
#
# COMPACT_ATOMS: atom_id res chain seq x y z
N MET A 1 31.44 72.75 38.77
CA MET A 1 31.32 71.57 37.89
C MET A 1 30.55 70.41 38.51
N MET A 2 30.38 70.28 39.81
CA MET A 2 29.67 69.12 40.44
C MET A 2 28.11 69.24 40.40
N LYS A 3 27.55 70.44 40.44
CA LYS A 3 26.06 70.69 40.41
C LYS A 3 25.42 70.34 39.05
N SER A 4 26.15 70.51 37.93
CA SER A 4 25.64 70.23 36.60
C SER A 4 25.57 68.74 36.28
N ARG A 5 26.44 67.88 36.89
CA ARG A 5 26.44 66.43 36.70
C ARG A 5 25.32 65.71 37.47
N ILE A 6 24.86 66.29 38.57
CA ILE A 6 23.75 65.75 39.38
C ILE A 6 22.42 65.98 38.69
N ILE A 7 22.25 67.09 38.01
CA ILE A 7 21.03 67.43 37.25
C ILE A 7 20.90 66.53 36.02
N CYS A 8 21.99 66.20 35.31
CA CYS A 8 21.97 65.23 34.20
C CYS A 8 21.66 63.79 34.63
N ILE A 9 22.11 63.37 35.82
CA ILE A 9 21.77 62.04 36.36
C ILE A 9 20.35 61.97 36.86
N LEU A 10 19.76 63.06 37.40
CA LEU A 10 18.37 63.10 37.78
C LEU A 10 17.42 63.18 36.56
N LEU A 11 17.81 63.83 35.44
CA LEU A 11 17.08 63.83 34.18
C LEU A 11 17.15 62.45 33.46
N LEU A 12 18.21 61.66 33.63
CA LEU A 12 18.33 60.30 33.12
C LEU A 12 17.49 59.28 33.92
N LEU A 13 17.26 59.53 35.20
CA LEU A 13 16.42 58.69 36.07
C LEU A 13 14.90 58.94 35.91
N VAL A 14 14.48 60.08 35.35
CA VAL A 14 13.05 60.40 35.08
C VAL A 14 12.64 59.89 33.68
N GLY A 15 13.59 59.52 32.79
CA GLY A 15 13.34 59.02 31.44
C GLY A 15 13.01 57.54 31.34
N VAL A 16 13.11 56.75 32.41
CA VAL A 16 12.70 55.33 32.43
C VAL A 16 11.30 55.22 33.04
N SER A 17 10.32 55.93 32.45
CA SER A 17 8.92 55.56 32.61
C SER A 17 8.73 54.24 31.89
N GLY A 18 8.71 53.13 32.63
CA GLY A 18 8.48 51.79 32.10
C GLY A 18 7.20 51.81 31.25
N ILE A 19 7.34 51.49 30.00
CA ILE A 19 6.23 51.04 29.14
C ILE A 19 5.75 49.74 29.74
N TYR A 20 4.85 49.77 30.69
CA TYR A 20 4.09 48.63 31.11
C TYR A 20 3.23 48.23 29.90
N ALA A 21 3.61 47.20 29.20
CA ALA A 21 2.74 46.55 28.24
C ALA A 21 1.47 46.12 29.01
N GLN A 22 0.39 46.88 28.87
CA GLN A 22 -0.90 46.53 29.47
C GLN A 22 -1.41 45.29 28.80
N SER A 23 -1.22 44.13 29.43
CA SER A 23 -1.86 42.88 28.98
C SER A 23 -3.38 43.06 29.08
N LEU A 24 -4.10 42.61 28.06
CA LEU A 24 -5.55 42.65 28.01
C LEU A 24 -6.09 41.23 27.93
N THR A 25 -7.04 40.92 28.81
CA THR A 25 -7.79 39.68 28.68
C THR A 25 -8.96 39.90 27.73
N VAL A 26 -8.99 39.11 26.65
CA VAL A 26 -10.04 39.11 25.63
C VAL A 26 -10.90 37.87 25.82
N THR A 27 -12.20 38.05 25.83
CA THR A 27 -13.21 36.98 25.90
C THR A 27 -14.12 37.04 24.68
N GLY A 28 -14.80 35.95 24.37
CA GLY A 28 -15.79 35.93 23.31
C GLY A 28 -16.38 34.57 23.08
N LYS A 29 -17.28 34.48 22.11
CA LYS A 29 -17.93 33.26 21.68
C LYS A 29 -17.60 32.97 20.21
N VAL A 30 -17.33 31.72 19.90
CA VAL A 30 -17.09 31.24 18.52
C VAL A 30 -18.25 30.35 18.12
N VAL A 31 -18.91 30.69 17.01
CA VAL A 31 -19.99 29.90 16.41
C VAL A 31 -19.68 29.65 14.93
N ASP A 32 -20.32 28.66 14.33
CA ASP A 32 -20.27 28.46 12.90
C ASP A 32 -21.33 29.29 12.15
N ASN A 33 -21.41 29.13 10.83
CA ASN A 33 -22.36 29.82 9.96
C ASN A 33 -23.83 29.41 10.17
N GLU A 34 -24.09 28.29 10.88
CA GLU A 34 -25.43 27.81 11.26
C GLU A 34 -25.81 28.28 12.68
N GLY A 35 -24.90 28.95 13.37
CA GLY A 35 -25.08 29.45 14.73
C GLY A 35 -24.79 28.41 15.83
N LEU A 36 -24.22 27.25 15.47
CA LEU A 36 -23.82 26.24 16.44
C LEU A 36 -22.49 26.60 17.09
N GLU A 37 -22.33 26.26 18.36
CA GLU A 37 -21.12 26.50 19.13
C GLU A 37 -19.94 25.70 18.60
N VAL A 38 -18.80 26.34 18.34
CA VAL A 38 -17.55 25.67 18.00
C VAL A 38 -16.85 25.23 19.27
N ILE A 39 -16.98 23.95 19.61
CA ILE A 39 -16.40 23.32 20.82
C ILE A 39 -14.99 22.83 20.54
N GLY A 40 -13.99 23.20 21.36
CA GLY A 40 -12.60 22.77 21.15
C GLY A 40 -11.89 23.51 20.02
N GLY A 41 -12.44 24.63 19.54
CA GLY A 41 -11.80 25.52 18.58
C GLY A 41 -10.54 26.16 19.17
N ASN A 42 -9.44 26.17 18.40
CA ASN A 42 -8.17 26.72 18.84
C ASN A 42 -8.12 28.24 18.59
N VAL A 43 -7.75 28.99 19.61
CA VAL A 43 -7.60 30.45 19.56
C VAL A 43 -6.17 30.81 19.95
N THR A 44 -5.38 31.34 19.02
CA THR A 44 -3.97 31.69 19.23
C THR A 44 -3.67 33.14 18.88
N VAL A 45 -2.56 33.67 19.37
CA VAL A 45 -2.07 34.99 18.98
C VAL A 45 -1.05 34.85 17.85
N LYS A 46 -1.31 35.51 16.71
CA LYS A 46 -0.47 35.42 15.50
C LYS A 46 0.98 35.78 15.81
N GLY A 47 1.91 34.86 15.44
CA GLY A 47 3.35 35.07 15.60
C GLY A 47 3.90 34.87 17.02
N LYS A 48 3.07 34.49 18.01
CA LYS A 48 3.53 34.16 19.37
C LYS A 48 3.37 32.68 19.66
N GLN A 49 4.48 32.00 19.80
CA GLN A 49 4.49 30.57 20.21
C GLN A 49 4.05 30.49 21.69
N ASN A 50 3.23 29.49 22.01
CA ASN A 50 2.69 29.19 23.36
C ASN A 50 1.68 30.17 23.93
N THR A 51 1.08 31.06 23.13
CA THR A 51 -0.03 31.90 23.57
C THR A 51 -1.30 31.50 22.86
N GLY A 52 -2.09 30.63 23.48
CA GLY A 52 -3.34 30.10 22.92
C GLY A 52 -4.27 29.55 23.99
N THR A 53 -5.54 29.36 23.62
CA THR A 53 -6.60 28.74 24.40
C THR A 53 -7.52 27.95 23.47
N ILE A 54 -8.40 27.14 24.03
CA ILE A 54 -9.45 26.42 23.29
C ILE A 54 -10.83 26.90 23.74
N THR A 55 -11.81 26.85 22.86
CA THR A 55 -13.22 27.15 23.20
C THR A 55 -13.84 26.02 24.04
N ASP A 56 -14.66 26.42 25.02
CA ASP A 56 -15.39 25.49 25.90
C ASP A 56 -16.64 24.89 25.23
N ILE A 57 -17.42 24.11 25.99
CA ILE A 57 -18.65 23.45 25.52
C ILE A 57 -19.77 24.42 25.08
N ASN A 58 -19.65 25.69 25.39
CA ASN A 58 -20.56 26.76 24.98
C ASN A 58 -19.94 27.66 23.87
N GLY A 59 -18.81 27.21 23.28
CA GLY A 59 -18.05 27.98 22.29
C GLY A 59 -17.34 29.21 22.87
N LYS A 60 -17.24 29.39 24.20
CA LYS A 60 -16.60 30.56 24.81
C LYS A 60 -15.09 30.35 24.98
N TYR A 61 -14.34 31.43 24.85
CA TYR A 61 -12.90 31.45 25.07
C TYR A 61 -12.45 32.65 25.90
N THR A 62 -11.29 32.54 26.52
CA THR A 62 -10.60 33.60 27.24
C THR A 62 -9.12 33.52 26.94
N ILE A 63 -8.54 34.60 26.41
CA ILE A 63 -7.12 34.66 26.06
C ILE A 63 -6.52 36.00 26.50
N THR A 64 -5.29 35.99 27.00
CA THR A 64 -4.57 37.20 27.39
C THR A 64 -3.59 37.60 26.30
N VAL A 65 -3.71 38.82 25.81
CA VAL A 65 -2.84 39.42 24.78
C VAL A 65 -1.90 40.44 25.41
N SER A 66 -0.66 40.46 24.94
CA SER A 66 0.39 41.32 25.49
C SER A 66 0.50 42.70 24.81
N ASP A 67 0.01 42.83 23.56
CA ASP A 67 -0.09 44.12 22.85
C ASP A 67 -1.50 44.25 22.27
N PRO A 68 -2.45 44.83 23.06
CA PRO A 68 -3.86 44.93 22.66
C PRO A 68 -4.11 45.68 21.37
N GLN A 69 -3.21 46.55 20.96
CA GLN A 69 -3.39 47.40 19.76
C GLN A 69 -2.91 46.70 18.48
N LYS A 70 -1.90 45.81 18.59
CA LYS A 70 -1.25 45.16 17.44
C LYS A 70 -1.56 43.69 17.31
N ASP A 71 -1.89 43.00 18.42
CA ASP A 71 -2.11 41.57 18.42
C ASP A 71 -3.33 41.18 17.57
N VAL A 72 -3.19 40.07 16.85
CA VAL A 72 -4.23 39.47 16.01
C VAL A 72 -4.52 38.07 16.55
N LEU A 73 -5.78 37.80 16.82
CA LEU A 73 -6.24 36.45 17.19
C LEU A 73 -6.48 35.61 15.92
N VAL A 74 -6.01 34.37 15.94
CA VAL A 74 -6.23 33.40 14.89
C VAL A 74 -7.14 32.30 15.46
N PHE A 75 -8.30 32.14 14.86
CA PHE A 75 -9.28 31.11 15.19
C PHE A 75 -9.15 29.97 14.17
N SER A 76 -9.00 28.75 14.64
CA SER A 76 -8.92 27.55 13.79
C SER A 76 -9.68 26.38 14.38
N PHE A 77 -10.40 25.65 13.53
CA PHE A 77 -11.13 24.45 13.88
C PHE A 77 -11.24 23.52 12.66
N ILE A 78 -11.26 22.22 12.90
CA ILE A 78 -11.35 21.22 11.82
C ILE A 78 -12.68 21.41 11.06
N GLY A 79 -12.58 21.62 9.73
CA GLY A 79 -13.75 21.81 8.87
C GLY A 79 -14.22 23.26 8.75
N LEU A 80 -13.59 24.24 9.45
CA LEU A 80 -13.89 25.67 9.34
C LEU A 80 -12.70 26.45 8.78
N GLU A 81 -12.97 27.57 8.08
CA GLU A 81 -11.93 28.48 7.58
C GLU A 81 -11.21 29.19 8.75
N ASN A 82 -9.87 29.19 8.70
CA ASN A 82 -9.09 29.94 9.67
C ASN A 82 -9.43 31.44 9.56
N MET A 83 -9.72 32.08 10.69
CA MET A 83 -10.11 33.47 10.73
C MET A 83 -9.14 34.29 11.57
N GLU A 84 -8.64 35.39 11.01
CA GLU A 84 -7.76 36.33 11.70
C GLU A 84 -8.54 37.58 12.11
N VAL A 85 -8.55 37.92 13.41
CA VAL A 85 -9.26 39.05 13.94
C VAL A 85 -8.32 39.94 14.76
N PRO A 86 -8.04 41.18 14.32
CA PRO A 86 -7.24 42.14 15.10
C PRO A 86 -7.95 42.51 16.41
N VAL A 87 -7.23 42.52 17.52
CA VAL A 87 -7.79 42.81 18.85
C VAL A 87 -8.21 44.28 18.95
N LYS A 88 -7.37 45.20 18.54
CA LYS A 88 -7.64 46.68 18.57
C LYS A 88 -8.22 47.17 19.91
N GLY A 89 -7.68 46.68 21.03
CA GLY A 89 -8.11 47.05 22.36
C GLY A 89 -9.48 46.55 22.82
N ARG A 90 -10.16 45.71 22.04
CA ARG A 90 -11.48 45.15 22.40
C ARG A 90 -11.34 44.06 23.47
N LYS A 91 -12.21 44.10 24.48
CA LYS A 91 -12.27 43.12 25.56
C LYS A 91 -13.16 41.91 25.22
N GLN A 92 -14.10 42.09 24.29
CA GLN A 92 -14.97 41.05 23.81
C GLN A 92 -14.91 40.96 22.27
N ILE A 93 -14.69 39.76 21.75
CA ILE A 93 -14.62 39.49 20.32
C ILE A 93 -15.37 38.19 20.04
N ASP A 94 -16.59 38.30 19.52
CA ASP A 94 -17.38 37.16 19.06
C ASP A 94 -17.09 36.93 17.60
N VAL A 95 -16.97 35.64 17.22
CA VAL A 95 -16.53 35.24 15.88
C VAL A 95 -17.48 34.20 15.31
N THR A 96 -17.91 34.43 14.08
CA THR A 96 -18.63 33.42 13.28
C THR A 96 -17.68 32.86 12.23
N MET A 97 -17.29 31.59 12.39
CA MET A 97 -16.42 30.90 11.44
C MET A 97 -17.27 30.33 10.30
N LYS A 98 -16.76 30.46 9.08
CA LYS A 98 -17.40 29.87 7.91
C LYS A 98 -16.91 28.42 7.74
N ALA A 99 -17.79 27.56 7.24
CA ALA A 99 -17.37 26.24 6.81
C ALA A 99 -16.22 26.36 5.81
N ALA A 100 -15.13 25.64 6.04
CA ALA A 100 -14.01 25.64 5.12
C ALA A 100 -14.50 25.15 3.76
N SER A 101 -14.49 26.03 2.77
CA SER A 101 -14.89 25.72 1.38
C SER A 101 -13.89 24.78 0.68
N VAL A 102 -13.00 24.15 1.43
CA VAL A 102 -11.94 23.26 0.95
C VAL A 102 -12.49 22.02 0.20
N LEU A 103 -13.75 21.67 0.39
CA LEU A 103 -14.38 20.55 -0.36
C LEU A 103 -14.84 20.93 -1.79
N LEU A 104 -14.84 22.21 -2.18
CA LEU A 104 -15.38 22.63 -3.49
C LEU A 104 -14.34 22.74 -4.60
N ASP A 105 -13.06 22.78 -4.29
CA ASP A 105 -11.97 22.88 -5.27
C ASP A 105 -11.07 21.62 -5.35
N GLU A 106 -11.49 20.52 -4.72
CA GLU A 106 -10.78 19.24 -4.85
C GLU A 106 -10.76 18.83 -6.33
N VAL A 107 -9.56 18.67 -6.87
CA VAL A 107 -9.35 18.25 -8.26
C VAL A 107 -9.00 16.78 -8.28
N VAL A 108 -9.62 16.04 -9.18
CA VAL A 108 -9.42 14.61 -9.38
C VAL A 108 -8.80 14.42 -10.77
N ALA A 109 -7.78 13.58 -10.86
CA ALA A 109 -7.23 13.17 -12.14
C ALA A 109 -8.14 12.12 -12.79
N ILE A 110 -8.73 12.44 -13.94
CA ILE A 110 -9.55 11.50 -14.71
C ILE A 110 -9.01 11.41 -16.13
N GLY A 111 -8.56 10.23 -16.49
CA GLY A 111 -7.97 10.02 -17.79
C GLY A 111 -6.74 10.92 -17.96
N TYR A 112 -6.81 11.76 -18.95
CA TYR A 112 -5.72 12.66 -19.34
C TYR A 112 -5.97 14.13 -18.93
N ALA A 113 -6.95 14.36 -18.03
CA ALA A 113 -7.30 15.70 -17.54
C ALA A 113 -7.47 15.70 -16.03
N THR A 114 -7.21 16.86 -15.43
CA THR A 114 -7.56 17.15 -14.05
C THR A 114 -8.89 17.92 -14.05
N VAL A 115 -9.89 17.39 -13.38
CA VAL A 115 -11.25 17.94 -13.33
C VAL A 115 -11.61 18.25 -11.88
N LYS A 116 -12.34 19.32 -11.62
CA LYS A 116 -12.85 19.58 -10.27
C LYS A 116 -13.84 18.47 -9.89
N ARG A 117 -13.79 18.01 -8.64
CA ARG A 117 -14.67 16.93 -8.15
C ARG A 117 -16.16 17.23 -8.38
N LYS A 118 -16.56 18.47 -8.21
CA LYS A 118 -17.94 18.93 -8.48
C LYS A 118 -18.36 18.84 -9.94
N ASP A 119 -17.41 18.82 -10.87
CA ASP A 119 -17.66 18.75 -12.33
C ASP A 119 -17.69 17.29 -12.82
N LEU A 120 -17.66 16.32 -11.90
CA LEU A 120 -17.69 14.90 -12.22
C LEU A 120 -19.12 14.36 -12.19
N THR A 121 -19.51 13.70 -13.25
CA THR A 121 -20.79 12.99 -13.35
C THR A 121 -20.71 11.55 -12.82
N GLY A 122 -19.52 11.07 -12.44
CA GLY A 122 -19.24 9.71 -11.95
C GLY A 122 -18.88 9.65 -10.46
N SER A 123 -19.10 8.48 -9.84
CA SER A 123 -18.73 8.21 -8.44
C SER A 123 -17.23 7.99 -8.30
N VAL A 124 -16.56 8.85 -7.55
CA VAL A 124 -15.12 8.77 -7.24
C VAL A 124 -14.93 8.72 -5.73
N ALA A 125 -14.08 7.81 -5.26
CA ALA A 125 -13.59 7.81 -3.88
C ALA A 125 -12.13 8.22 -3.88
N SER A 126 -11.76 9.12 -2.96
CA SER A 126 -10.41 9.66 -2.85
C SER A 126 -9.85 9.43 -1.45
N VAL A 127 -8.54 9.13 -1.37
CA VAL A 127 -7.76 9.07 -0.13
C VAL A 127 -6.50 9.90 -0.34
N ARG A 128 -6.12 10.70 0.66
CA ARG A 128 -4.94 11.56 0.63
C ARG A 128 -3.77 10.96 1.42
N SER A 129 -2.59 11.50 1.18
CA SER A 129 -1.34 11.13 1.84
C SER A 129 -1.45 11.01 3.36
N ASP A 130 -2.06 12.00 4.02
CA ASP A 130 -2.16 12.05 5.48
C ASP A 130 -2.95 10.87 6.06
N ASP A 131 -3.93 10.35 5.30
CA ASP A 131 -4.70 9.18 5.71
C ASP A 131 -3.92 7.87 5.45
N LEU A 132 -3.15 7.80 4.39
CA LEU A 132 -2.32 6.63 4.08
C LEU A 132 -1.23 6.41 5.13
N LEU A 133 -0.58 7.50 5.58
CA LEU A 133 0.53 7.45 6.53
C LEU A 133 0.11 7.10 7.97
N LYS A 134 -1.19 7.07 8.27
CA LYS A 134 -1.70 6.60 9.59
C LYS A 134 -1.50 5.10 9.81
N VAL A 135 -1.27 4.33 8.76
CA VAL A 135 -0.99 2.89 8.84
C VAL A 135 0.48 2.65 8.54
N PRO A 136 1.25 2.11 9.48
CA PRO A 136 2.64 1.76 9.26
C PRO A 136 2.75 0.52 8.37
N SER A 137 2.75 0.71 7.05
CA SER A 137 2.86 -0.35 6.05
C SER A 137 3.80 0.07 4.92
N SER A 138 4.53 -0.89 4.37
CA SER A 138 5.31 -0.72 3.14
C SER A 138 4.47 -0.82 1.88
N ASP A 139 3.26 -1.32 2.00
CA ASP A 139 2.34 -1.54 0.88
C ASP A 139 1.19 -0.54 0.92
N VAL A 140 1.07 0.22 -0.17
CA VAL A 140 -0.01 1.19 -0.38
C VAL A 140 -1.38 0.53 -0.35
N THR A 141 -1.48 -0.71 -0.85
CA THR A 141 -2.73 -1.46 -0.90
C THR A 141 -3.24 -1.76 0.51
N GLN A 142 -2.33 -2.15 1.42
CA GLN A 142 -2.67 -2.37 2.83
C GLN A 142 -3.13 -1.09 3.52
N ALA A 143 -2.45 0.03 3.23
CA ALA A 143 -2.83 1.33 3.80
C ALA A 143 -4.22 1.80 3.36
N LEU A 144 -4.72 1.33 2.22
CA LEU A 144 -6.06 1.64 1.68
C LEU A 144 -7.19 0.77 2.25
N ALA A 145 -6.88 -0.37 2.87
CA ALA A 145 -7.88 -1.33 3.32
C ALA A 145 -8.91 -0.67 4.27
N GLY A 146 -10.20 -0.84 3.97
CA GLY A 146 -11.31 -0.29 4.74
C GLY A 146 -11.54 1.23 4.62
N ARG A 147 -10.75 1.96 3.79
CA ARG A 147 -10.83 3.43 3.68
C ARG A 147 -11.65 3.94 2.50
N MET A 148 -12.00 3.07 1.57
CA MET A 148 -12.72 3.44 0.36
C MET A 148 -14.01 2.64 0.20
N ALA A 149 -15.16 3.31 0.19
CA ALA A 149 -16.44 2.66 -0.05
C ALA A 149 -16.46 1.97 -1.43
N GLY A 150 -16.87 0.70 -1.49
CA GLY A 150 -16.94 -0.10 -2.72
C GLY A 150 -15.59 -0.58 -3.26
N VAL A 151 -14.53 -0.50 -2.46
CA VAL A 151 -13.22 -1.10 -2.73
C VAL A 151 -12.96 -2.17 -1.67
N GLN A 152 -12.81 -3.40 -2.11
CA GLN A 152 -12.47 -4.53 -1.27
C GLN A 152 -10.99 -4.88 -1.48
N ILE A 153 -10.25 -5.00 -0.39
CA ILE A 153 -8.85 -5.41 -0.39
C ILE A 153 -8.75 -6.72 0.37
N ILE A 154 -8.22 -7.75 -0.28
CA ILE A 154 -8.10 -9.09 0.27
C ILE A 154 -6.61 -9.42 0.33
N GLN A 155 -6.13 -9.73 1.52
CA GLN A 155 -4.81 -10.31 1.72
C GLN A 155 -4.95 -11.83 1.78
N THR A 156 -4.26 -12.52 0.89
CA THR A 156 -4.34 -13.99 0.79
C THR A 156 -3.39 -14.70 1.75
N ASP A 157 -2.31 -14.03 2.13
CA ASP A 157 -1.30 -14.54 3.05
C ASP A 157 -0.85 -13.43 4.02
N GLY A 158 -0.57 -13.79 5.27
CA GLY A 158 0.00 -12.88 6.29
C GLY A 158 1.51 -12.67 6.17
N GLN A 159 2.17 -13.25 5.18
CA GLN A 159 3.60 -13.09 4.96
C GLN A 159 3.94 -11.63 4.59
N PRO A 160 5.00 -11.03 5.16
CA PRO A 160 5.50 -9.73 4.71
C PRO A 160 5.80 -9.72 3.21
N GLY A 161 5.35 -8.68 2.51
CA GLY A 161 5.53 -8.55 1.07
C GLY A 161 4.61 -9.43 0.22
N ALA A 162 3.63 -10.14 0.83
CA ALA A 162 2.61 -10.88 0.08
C ALA A 162 1.75 -9.93 -0.76
N THR A 163 1.36 -10.39 -1.95
CA THR A 163 0.48 -9.63 -2.84
C THR A 163 -0.93 -9.53 -2.26
N MET A 164 -1.55 -8.37 -2.46
CA MET A 164 -2.93 -8.11 -2.07
C MET A 164 -3.80 -7.95 -3.31
N SER A 165 -4.99 -8.51 -3.28
CA SER A 165 -5.97 -8.37 -4.35
C SER A 165 -6.90 -7.20 -4.07
N VAL A 166 -7.08 -6.33 -5.06
CA VAL A 166 -7.99 -5.19 -5.01
C VAL A 166 -9.17 -5.44 -5.93
N ARG A 167 -10.38 -5.27 -5.40
CA ARG A 167 -11.62 -5.39 -6.18
C ARG A 167 -12.46 -4.15 -6.03
N VAL A 168 -12.90 -3.60 -7.16
CA VAL A 168 -13.79 -2.44 -7.20
C VAL A 168 -15.19 -2.91 -7.59
N ARG A 169 -16.17 -2.75 -6.67
CA ARG A 169 -17.57 -3.19 -6.86
C ARG A 169 -17.76 -4.69 -7.16
N GLY A 170 -16.82 -5.53 -6.73
CA GLY A 170 -16.85 -6.99 -6.94
C GLY A 170 -16.04 -7.45 -8.14
N GLY A 171 -16.15 -8.74 -8.47
CA GLY A 171 -15.50 -9.33 -9.64
C GLY A 171 -16.48 -9.49 -10.79
N ILE A 172 -16.02 -9.28 -12.03
CA ILE A 172 -16.81 -9.45 -13.27
C ILE A 172 -16.38 -10.69 -14.06
N SER A 173 -15.23 -11.29 -13.73
CA SER A 173 -14.71 -12.47 -14.41
C SER A 173 -14.54 -13.63 -13.44
N ILE A 174 -14.91 -14.84 -13.87
CA ILE A 174 -14.71 -16.08 -13.13
C ILE A 174 -13.31 -16.66 -13.42
N THR A 175 -12.78 -16.45 -14.63
CA THR A 175 -11.56 -17.09 -15.11
C THR A 175 -10.39 -16.12 -15.32
N GLN A 176 -10.65 -14.82 -15.37
CA GLN A 176 -9.63 -13.79 -15.60
C GLN A 176 -9.42 -12.91 -14.37
N SER A 177 -8.35 -12.12 -14.36
CA SER A 177 -8.07 -11.18 -13.28
C SER A 177 -9.22 -10.18 -13.09
N ASN A 178 -9.59 -9.95 -11.83
CA ASN A 178 -10.55 -8.94 -11.41
C ASN A 178 -9.86 -7.68 -10.83
N GLU A 179 -8.55 -7.56 -10.98
CA GLU A 179 -7.79 -6.40 -10.54
C GLU A 179 -8.17 -5.15 -11.36
N PRO A 180 -8.27 -3.97 -10.73
CA PRO A 180 -8.48 -2.72 -11.43
C PRO A 180 -7.25 -2.31 -12.25
N LEU A 181 -7.43 -1.42 -13.20
CA LEU A 181 -6.31 -0.76 -13.86
C LEU A 181 -5.72 0.31 -12.95
N TYR A 182 -4.41 0.28 -12.73
CA TYR A 182 -3.70 1.29 -11.96
C TYR A 182 -3.09 2.33 -12.90
N ILE A 183 -3.26 3.62 -12.59
CA ILE A 183 -2.70 4.74 -13.35
C ILE A 183 -1.80 5.55 -12.42
N ILE A 184 -0.49 5.45 -12.59
CA ILE A 184 0.49 6.19 -11.77
C ILE A 184 1.00 7.39 -12.57
N ASP A 185 0.66 8.61 -12.15
CA ASP A 185 1.00 9.87 -12.84
C ASP A 185 0.66 9.87 -14.33
N GLY A 186 -0.46 9.23 -14.68
CA GLY A 186 -0.93 9.10 -16.07
C GLY A 186 -0.33 7.93 -16.84
N PHE A 187 0.47 7.08 -16.21
CA PHE A 187 1.02 5.85 -16.80
C PHE A 187 0.27 4.63 -16.29
N PRO A 188 -0.43 3.85 -17.14
CA PRO A 188 -1.13 2.63 -16.73
C PRO A 188 -0.15 1.50 -16.41
N THR A 189 -0.46 0.78 -15.32
CA THR A 189 0.23 -0.44 -14.91
C THR A 189 -0.80 -1.48 -14.46
N GLU A 190 -0.49 -2.76 -14.66
CA GLU A 190 -1.36 -3.88 -14.25
C GLU A 190 -0.86 -4.54 -12.95
N ASP A 191 0.37 -4.23 -12.51
CA ASP A 191 1.02 -4.92 -11.40
C ASP A 191 0.79 -4.26 -10.03
N GLY A 192 -0.29 -3.50 -9.90
CA GLY A 192 -0.67 -2.92 -8.62
C GLY A 192 0.21 -1.76 -8.14
N MET A 193 0.17 -1.53 -6.84
CA MET A 193 0.82 -0.40 -6.16
C MET A 193 2.07 -0.80 -5.38
N SER A 194 2.49 -2.07 -5.44
CA SER A 194 3.57 -2.62 -4.60
C SER A 194 4.94 -1.95 -4.81
N SER A 195 5.17 -1.37 -6.00
CA SER A 195 6.41 -0.63 -6.31
C SER A 195 6.43 0.81 -5.80
N LEU A 196 5.38 1.28 -5.12
CA LEU A 196 5.32 2.62 -4.57
C LEU A 196 5.57 2.63 -3.07
N ASP A 197 6.14 3.73 -2.59
CA ASP A 197 6.16 4.05 -1.16
C ASP A 197 4.92 4.90 -0.83
N PRO A 198 4.10 4.53 0.19
CA PRO A 198 2.95 5.33 0.63
C PRO A 198 3.28 6.81 0.86
N ALA A 199 4.49 7.10 1.34
CA ALA A 199 4.92 8.47 1.62
C ALA A 199 5.22 9.32 0.36
N ASP A 200 5.40 8.68 -0.81
CA ASP A 200 5.56 9.39 -2.09
C ASP A 200 4.22 9.71 -2.76
N ILE A 201 3.11 9.25 -2.22
CA ILE A 201 1.78 9.47 -2.78
C ILE A 201 1.19 10.78 -2.25
N GLU A 202 0.56 11.54 -3.14
CA GLU A 202 -0.22 12.74 -2.83
C GLU A 202 -1.69 12.40 -2.66
N SER A 203 -2.27 11.65 -3.62
CA SER A 203 -3.66 11.18 -3.59
C SER A 203 -3.84 9.88 -4.36
N ILE A 204 -4.89 9.14 -3.97
CA ILE A 204 -5.40 7.97 -4.70
C ILE A 204 -6.87 8.19 -4.95
N ASP A 205 -7.28 8.15 -6.21
CA ASP A 205 -8.65 8.32 -6.67
C ASP A 205 -9.13 7.04 -7.35
N VAL A 206 -10.26 6.48 -6.91
CA VAL A 206 -10.84 5.27 -7.50
C VAL A 206 -12.08 5.62 -8.31
N LEU A 207 -11.97 5.41 -9.63
CA LEU A 207 -13.06 5.57 -10.59
C LEU A 207 -13.87 4.27 -10.65
N LYS A 208 -15.14 4.34 -10.26
CA LYS A 208 -15.98 3.15 -10.10
C LYS A 208 -17.04 3.02 -11.19
N ASP A 209 -17.41 4.12 -11.83
CA ASP A 209 -18.50 4.15 -12.80
C ASP A 209 -17.99 4.03 -14.24
N ALA A 210 -18.77 3.35 -15.09
CA ALA A 210 -18.44 3.16 -16.49
C ALA A 210 -18.21 4.48 -17.25
N SER A 211 -18.93 5.56 -16.91
CA SER A 211 -18.72 6.88 -17.52
C SER A 211 -17.35 7.49 -17.21
N ALA A 212 -16.83 7.27 -16.00
CA ALA A 212 -15.52 7.75 -15.61
C ALA A 212 -14.39 6.84 -16.16
N THR A 213 -14.64 5.53 -16.28
CA THR A 213 -13.64 4.54 -16.73
C THR A 213 -13.63 4.33 -18.25
N ALA A 214 -14.66 4.76 -18.98
CA ALA A 214 -14.79 4.57 -20.43
C ALA A 214 -13.60 5.08 -21.27
N ILE A 215 -12.93 6.13 -20.79
CA ILE A 215 -11.73 6.67 -21.45
C ILE A 215 -10.56 5.67 -21.49
N TYR A 216 -10.57 4.67 -20.61
CA TYR A 216 -9.58 3.58 -20.53
C TYR A 216 -9.98 2.32 -21.29
N GLY A 217 -11.19 2.31 -21.91
CA GLY A 217 -11.71 1.21 -22.72
C GLY A 217 -11.88 -0.08 -21.93
N ALA A 218 -11.59 -1.21 -22.59
CA ALA A 218 -11.71 -2.54 -21.98
C ALA A 218 -10.87 -2.72 -20.70
N ARG A 219 -9.72 -2.06 -20.61
CA ARG A 219 -8.85 -2.12 -19.42
C ARG A 219 -9.48 -1.51 -18.17
N GLY A 220 -10.42 -0.57 -18.33
CA GLY A 220 -11.13 0.07 -17.22
C GLY A 220 -12.36 -0.70 -16.72
N ALA A 221 -12.64 -1.91 -17.23
CA ALA A 221 -13.83 -2.68 -16.90
C ALA A 221 -13.95 -3.04 -15.40
N ASN A 222 -12.84 -3.40 -14.77
CA ASN A 222 -12.77 -3.72 -13.33
C ASN A 222 -12.61 -2.48 -12.42
N GLY A 223 -12.81 -1.26 -12.95
CA GLY A 223 -12.51 0.00 -12.26
C GLY A 223 -11.09 0.50 -12.55
N VAL A 224 -10.83 1.73 -12.14
CA VAL A 224 -9.52 2.37 -12.35
C VAL A 224 -9.08 3.04 -11.06
N VAL A 225 -7.86 2.77 -10.63
CA VAL A 225 -7.19 3.41 -9.49
C VAL A 225 -6.17 4.40 -10.02
N VAL A 226 -6.43 5.69 -9.84
CA VAL A 226 -5.54 6.77 -10.27
C VAL A 226 -4.70 7.22 -9.09
N ILE A 227 -3.39 7.17 -9.23
CA ILE A 227 -2.42 7.51 -8.20
C ILE A 227 -1.66 8.74 -8.66
N THR A 228 -1.74 9.78 -7.86
CA THR A 228 -0.94 11.00 -8.04
C THR A 228 0.17 11.00 -7.01
N THR A 229 1.41 11.18 -7.46
CA THR A 229 2.56 11.22 -6.58
C THR A 229 3.03 12.64 -6.31
N LYS A 230 3.77 12.83 -5.22
CA LYS A 230 4.32 14.13 -4.83
C LYS A 230 5.30 14.65 -5.89
N SER A 231 5.08 15.84 -6.39
CA SER A 231 5.87 16.46 -7.47
C SER A 231 6.82 17.57 -7.02
N GLY A 232 7.01 17.73 -5.71
CA GLY A 232 7.78 18.82 -5.10
C GLY A 232 6.93 20.06 -4.81
N ALA A 233 7.29 20.78 -3.77
CA ALA A 233 6.59 21.99 -3.33
C ALA A 233 7.29 23.25 -3.85
N LYS A 234 6.50 24.32 -4.11
CA LYS A 234 7.06 25.66 -4.32
C LYS A 234 7.56 26.18 -2.97
N SER A 235 8.87 26.30 -2.82
CA SER A 235 9.55 26.68 -1.57
C SER A 235 10.45 27.89 -1.73
N GLU A 236 10.15 28.79 -2.68
CA GLU A 236 10.96 29.98 -2.98
C GLU A 236 12.45 29.68 -3.26
N GLY A 237 12.71 28.48 -3.83
CA GLY A 237 14.06 28.01 -4.13
C GLY A 237 14.79 27.31 -2.97
N LYS A 238 14.17 27.22 -1.80
CA LYS A 238 14.75 26.50 -0.65
C LYS A 238 14.46 25.01 -0.77
N ALA A 239 15.46 24.18 -0.48
CA ALA A 239 15.29 22.74 -0.34
C ALA A 239 14.84 22.40 1.09
N THR A 240 13.86 21.51 1.21
CA THR A 240 13.42 20.94 2.49
C THR A 240 13.91 19.50 2.54
N LEU A 241 14.71 19.18 3.56
CA LEU A 241 15.14 17.83 3.88
C LEU A 241 14.16 17.25 4.91
N THR A 242 13.64 16.07 4.63
CA THR A 242 12.79 15.30 5.56
C THR A 242 13.48 13.99 5.91
N PHE A 243 13.37 13.61 7.18
CA PHE A 243 13.79 12.29 7.65
C PHE A 243 12.65 11.73 8.48
N ASP A 244 12.11 10.60 8.05
CA ASP A 244 11.04 9.88 8.72
C ASP A 244 11.55 8.50 9.11
N SER A 245 11.37 8.10 10.37
CA SER A 245 11.71 6.75 10.81
C SER A 245 10.74 6.25 11.87
N TYR A 246 10.48 4.96 11.82
CA TYR A 246 9.78 4.27 12.91
C TYR A 246 10.27 2.85 13.06
N VAL A 247 10.16 2.34 14.28
CA VAL A 247 10.37 0.94 14.63
C VAL A 247 9.10 0.45 15.30
N GLY A 248 8.53 -0.64 14.81
CA GLY A 248 7.36 -1.28 15.36
C GLY A 248 7.66 -2.70 15.83
N VAL A 249 6.94 -3.15 16.85
CA VAL A 249 6.97 -4.54 17.31
C VAL A 249 5.59 -5.16 17.08
N ARG A 250 5.57 -6.42 16.65
CA ARG A 250 4.34 -7.16 16.38
C ARG A 250 4.39 -8.50 17.07
N THR A 251 3.24 -8.91 17.59
CA THR A 251 3.00 -10.22 18.18
C THR A 251 1.75 -10.81 17.58
N LEU A 252 1.59 -12.12 17.67
CA LEU A 252 0.38 -12.80 17.23
C LEU A 252 -0.82 -12.33 18.06
N ALA A 253 -1.81 -11.69 17.42
CA ALA A 253 -2.95 -11.08 18.10
C ALA A 253 -3.94 -12.11 18.66
N LYS A 254 -4.11 -13.25 17.96
CA LYS A 254 -5.00 -14.33 18.35
C LYS A 254 -4.36 -15.67 18.00
N ARG A 255 -4.46 -16.61 18.91
CA ARG A 255 -4.06 -18.00 18.71
C ARG A 255 -5.29 -18.86 18.51
N LEU A 256 -5.14 -19.93 17.78
CA LEU A 256 -6.15 -20.99 17.74
C LEU A 256 -5.90 -21.92 18.93
N ASP A 257 -6.95 -22.30 19.60
CA ASP A 257 -6.89 -23.29 20.65
C ASP A 257 -6.63 -24.66 20.01
N VAL A 258 -5.67 -25.37 20.53
CA VAL A 258 -5.32 -26.73 20.13
C VAL A 258 -5.58 -27.70 21.29
N LEU A 259 -5.69 -28.99 20.98
CA LEU A 259 -5.89 -30.03 21.98
C LEU A 259 -4.72 -30.05 22.98
N SER A 260 -5.01 -30.29 24.24
CA SER A 260 -4.02 -30.68 25.24
C SER A 260 -3.37 -32.01 24.82
N VAL A 261 -2.25 -32.36 25.45
CA VAL A 261 -1.56 -33.62 25.12
C VAL A 261 -2.46 -34.82 25.34
N GLU A 262 -3.20 -34.85 26.46
CA GLU A 262 -4.14 -35.94 26.79
C GLU A 262 -5.28 -36.02 25.77
N GLU A 263 -5.92 -34.89 25.44
CA GLU A 263 -6.97 -34.82 24.42
C GLU A 263 -6.46 -35.21 23.03
N PHE A 264 -5.23 -34.81 22.68
CA PHE A 264 -4.63 -35.20 21.41
C PHE A 264 -4.42 -36.71 21.33
N VAL A 265 -3.87 -37.32 22.40
CA VAL A 265 -3.61 -38.77 22.43
C VAL A 265 -4.93 -39.55 22.36
N LEU A 266 -6.01 -39.04 23.04
CA LEU A 266 -7.33 -39.63 22.95
C LEU A 266 -7.96 -39.48 21.55
N ALA A 267 -7.85 -38.32 20.93
CA ALA A 267 -8.33 -38.10 19.55
C ALA A 267 -7.56 -38.96 18.52
N ASP A 268 -6.24 -39.14 18.72
CA ASP A 268 -5.43 -40.04 17.88
C ASP A 268 -5.85 -41.51 18.06
N TYR A 269 -6.28 -41.92 19.27
CA TYR A 269 -6.87 -43.22 19.51
C TYR A 269 -8.16 -43.41 18.71
N GLU A 270 -9.10 -42.50 18.79
CA GLU A 270 -10.38 -42.54 18.08
C GLU A 270 -10.17 -42.58 16.56
N ARG A 271 -9.24 -41.76 16.04
CA ARG A 271 -8.85 -41.74 14.63
C ARG A 271 -8.27 -43.08 14.20
N THR A 272 -7.34 -43.62 14.99
CA THR A 272 -6.67 -44.91 14.69
C THR A 272 -7.66 -46.04 14.60
N LEU A 273 -8.72 -46.05 15.40
CA LEU A 273 -9.79 -47.05 15.31
C LEU A 273 -10.71 -46.84 14.11
N GLY A 274 -11.03 -45.57 13.77
CA GLY A 274 -11.97 -45.22 12.69
C GLY A 274 -11.42 -45.56 11.29
N ASP A 275 -10.11 -45.39 11.10
CA ASP A 275 -9.43 -45.55 9.80
C ASP A 275 -8.77 -46.92 9.60
N ALA A 276 -8.84 -47.79 10.62
CA ALA A 276 -8.09 -49.04 10.61
C ALA A 276 -8.69 -50.15 9.70
N THR A 277 -7.91 -50.66 8.79
CA THR A 277 -8.20 -51.93 8.06
C THR A 277 -7.99 -53.15 8.95
N ASP A 278 -7.07 -53.08 9.91
CA ASP A 278 -6.85 -54.05 10.99
C ASP A 278 -6.85 -53.30 12.35
N PRO A 279 -7.98 -53.27 13.06
CA PRO A 279 -8.10 -52.58 14.35
C PRO A 279 -7.15 -53.10 15.43
N GLU A 280 -6.84 -54.41 15.45
CA GLU A 280 -5.96 -54.99 16.47
C GLU A 280 -4.50 -54.57 16.28
N GLU A 281 -4.00 -54.57 15.05
CA GLU A 281 -2.64 -54.14 14.74
C GLU A 281 -2.48 -52.65 14.96
N SER A 282 -3.45 -51.84 14.52
CA SER A 282 -3.50 -50.40 14.72
C SER A 282 -3.52 -50.04 16.20
N MET A 283 -4.32 -50.77 17.01
CA MET A 283 -4.37 -50.60 18.46
C MET A 283 -3.04 -50.92 19.12
N ARG A 284 -2.40 -52.03 18.74
CA ARG A 284 -1.07 -52.39 19.26
C ARG A 284 -0.03 -51.36 18.94
N SER A 285 -0.05 -50.82 17.73
CA SER A 285 0.84 -49.73 17.31
C SER A 285 0.62 -48.46 18.15
N TRP A 286 -0.63 -48.06 18.35
CA TRP A 286 -1.00 -46.93 19.20
C TRP A 286 -0.54 -47.14 20.64
N GLN A 287 -0.82 -48.33 21.26
CA GLN A 287 -0.39 -48.65 22.62
C GLN A 287 1.14 -48.67 22.77
N ASN A 288 1.86 -49.14 21.76
CA ASN A 288 3.32 -49.11 21.74
C ASN A 288 3.87 -47.69 21.78
N ARG A 289 3.13 -46.73 21.23
CA ARG A 289 3.50 -45.30 21.21
C ARG A 289 3.08 -44.56 22.48
N TYR A 290 1.85 -44.74 22.91
CA TYR A 290 1.24 -43.90 23.96
C TYR A 290 0.99 -44.65 25.29
N GLY A 291 1.19 -45.96 25.33
CA GLY A 291 0.92 -46.74 26.55
C GLY A 291 -0.48 -47.30 26.62
N GLY A 292 -0.80 -47.88 27.79
CA GLY A 292 -2.12 -48.42 28.03
C GLY A 292 -3.20 -47.33 28.15
N PHE A 293 -4.39 -47.61 27.64
CA PHE A 293 -5.51 -46.65 27.71
C PHE A 293 -5.85 -46.23 29.15
N VAL A 294 -5.69 -47.17 30.13
CA VAL A 294 -5.99 -46.91 31.55
C VAL A 294 -5.03 -45.92 32.18
N ASP A 295 -3.81 -45.81 31.63
CA ASP A 295 -2.74 -44.99 32.21
C ASP A 295 -2.64 -43.61 31.54
N LEU A 296 -3.54 -43.26 30.60
CA LEU A 296 -3.47 -42.03 29.83
C LEU A 296 -3.41 -40.78 30.69
N HIS A 297 -4.27 -40.67 31.67
CA HIS A 297 -4.29 -39.50 32.54
C HIS A 297 -3.02 -39.37 33.38
N GLU A 298 -2.49 -40.48 33.88
CA GLU A 298 -1.22 -40.51 34.61
C GLU A 298 -0.04 -40.08 33.72
N ASN A 299 0.02 -40.58 32.49
CA ASN A 299 1.09 -40.30 31.53
C ASN A 299 1.00 -38.90 30.89
N TYR A 300 -0.22 -38.37 30.66
CA TYR A 300 -0.42 -37.18 29.83
C TYR A 300 -1.19 -36.05 30.48
N GLY A 301 -1.94 -36.27 31.59
CA GLY A 301 -2.79 -35.25 32.19
C GLY A 301 -2.10 -33.98 32.64
N ASN A 302 -0.84 -34.07 33.04
CA ASN A 302 0.02 -32.93 33.43
C ASN A 302 1.13 -32.63 32.42
N ARG A 303 1.19 -33.31 31.28
CA ARG A 303 2.23 -33.13 30.28
C ARG A 303 1.92 -31.92 29.40
N LYS A 304 2.83 -30.94 29.35
CA LYS A 304 2.60 -29.69 28.61
C LYS A 304 2.67 -29.88 27.09
N GLY A 305 3.48 -30.84 26.62
CA GLY A 305 3.75 -31.03 25.20
C GLY A 305 4.42 -29.84 24.51
N ILE A 306 4.45 -29.89 23.19
CA ILE A 306 5.03 -28.82 22.36
C ILE A 306 3.89 -28.02 21.74
N ASP A 307 3.86 -26.71 22.01
CA ASP A 307 3.02 -25.76 21.29
C ASP A 307 3.72 -25.36 20.00
N TRP A 308 3.38 -26.02 18.91
CA TRP A 308 3.99 -25.77 17.60
C TRP A 308 3.67 -24.40 17.02
N LEU A 309 2.49 -23.85 17.34
CA LEU A 309 2.12 -22.51 16.94
C LEU A 309 3.02 -21.45 17.62
N ASP A 310 3.28 -21.64 18.90
CA ASP A 310 4.21 -20.78 19.65
C ASP A 310 5.63 -20.89 19.12
N ARG A 311 6.11 -22.11 18.86
CA ARG A 311 7.47 -22.35 18.36
C ARG A 311 7.71 -21.78 16.97
N THR A 312 6.71 -21.81 16.09
CA THR A 312 6.84 -21.35 14.71
C THR A 312 6.43 -19.90 14.49
N MET A 313 5.45 -19.38 15.25
CA MET A 313 4.86 -18.06 15.03
C MET A 313 4.69 -17.22 16.31
N GLY A 314 5.01 -17.74 17.50
CA GLY A 314 4.85 -17.05 18.77
C GLY A 314 5.86 -15.95 19.06
N ARG A 315 6.84 -15.75 18.19
CA ARG A 315 7.89 -14.74 18.37
C ARG A 315 7.37 -13.32 18.24
N THR A 316 8.01 -12.40 18.95
CA THR A 316 7.87 -10.96 18.69
C THR A 316 8.73 -10.60 17.49
N THR A 317 8.12 -9.93 16.48
CA THR A 317 8.80 -9.52 15.25
C THR A 317 8.99 -8.01 15.20
N VAL A 318 9.99 -7.56 14.46
CA VAL A 318 10.37 -6.15 14.34
C VAL A 318 10.12 -5.67 12.91
N THR A 319 9.46 -4.51 12.82
CA THR A 319 9.30 -3.74 11.58
C THR A 319 10.11 -2.46 11.69
N GLN A 320 10.88 -2.13 10.66
CA GLN A 320 11.72 -0.94 10.62
C GLN A 320 11.46 -0.16 9.33
N ASN A 321 11.35 1.15 9.45
CA ASN A 321 11.24 2.07 8.31
C ASN A 321 12.18 3.25 8.50
N TYR A 322 12.95 3.55 7.45
CA TYR A 322 13.83 4.71 7.38
C TYR A 322 13.64 5.37 6.03
N ARG A 323 13.32 6.65 6.04
CA ARG A 323 13.11 7.41 4.82
C ARG A 323 13.80 8.75 4.88
N VAL A 324 14.48 9.11 3.79
CA VAL A 324 15.06 10.42 3.56
C VAL A 324 14.42 11.02 2.32
N GLY A 325 14.00 12.27 2.40
CA GLY A 325 13.41 12.98 1.28
C GLY A 325 13.97 14.39 1.15
N VAL A 326 14.14 14.84 -0.09
CA VAL A 326 14.50 16.21 -0.43
C VAL A 326 13.47 16.73 -1.42
N ASN A 327 12.77 17.80 -1.05
CA ASN A 327 11.84 18.46 -1.95
C ASN A 327 12.14 19.95 -2.01
N GLY A 328 11.82 20.58 -3.13
CA GLY A 328 12.03 21.99 -3.29
C GLY A 328 11.60 22.48 -4.66
N GLY A 329 11.76 23.77 -4.87
CA GLY A 329 11.48 24.35 -6.16
C GLY A 329 11.08 25.81 -6.12
N ASN A 330 10.83 26.34 -7.31
CA ASN A 330 10.35 27.69 -7.56
C ASN A 330 9.26 27.64 -8.65
N ASP A 331 8.86 28.78 -9.18
CA ASP A 331 7.84 28.86 -10.23
C ASP A 331 8.22 28.18 -11.54
N LYS A 332 9.52 27.91 -11.78
CA LYS A 332 10.01 27.31 -13.02
C LYS A 332 10.39 25.85 -12.89
N LEU A 333 10.87 25.43 -11.72
CA LEU A 333 11.38 24.07 -11.48
C LEU A 333 10.97 23.60 -10.10
N ASN A 334 10.29 22.47 -10.03
CA ASN A 334 9.99 21.76 -8.79
C ASN A 334 10.60 20.37 -8.86
N TYR A 335 11.12 19.89 -7.75
CA TYR A 335 11.72 18.54 -7.68
C TYR A 335 11.36 17.89 -6.35
N ASN A 336 11.27 16.57 -6.39
CA ASN A 336 11.14 15.71 -5.21
C ASN A 336 12.02 14.48 -5.43
N MET A 337 12.84 14.17 -4.46
CA MET A 337 13.68 12.98 -4.44
C MET A 337 13.53 12.30 -3.10
N SER A 338 13.37 10.98 -3.08
CA SER A 338 13.24 10.20 -1.85
C SER A 338 13.99 8.87 -1.98
N TYR A 339 14.46 8.39 -0.84
CA TYR A 339 14.94 7.03 -0.63
C TYR A 339 14.26 6.48 0.61
N GLY A 340 13.65 5.29 0.49
CA GLY A 340 13.02 4.55 1.58
C GLY A 340 13.65 3.16 1.72
N TYR A 341 13.85 2.73 2.96
CA TYR A 341 14.19 1.36 3.34
C TYR A 341 13.15 0.86 4.33
N PHE A 342 12.59 -0.29 4.04
CA PHE A 342 11.61 -0.95 4.90
C PHE A 342 12.01 -2.41 5.10
N LYS A 343 12.12 -2.82 6.37
CA LYS A 343 12.36 -4.21 6.77
C LYS A 343 11.18 -4.70 7.60
N ASP A 344 10.68 -5.88 7.28
CA ASP A 344 9.56 -6.48 7.96
C ASP A 344 9.84 -7.96 8.27
N GLU A 345 9.95 -8.31 9.54
CA GLU A 345 10.11 -9.68 9.97
C GLU A 345 8.75 -10.38 10.01
N GLY A 346 8.65 -11.56 9.41
CA GLY A 346 7.44 -12.36 9.41
C GLY A 346 7.16 -13.03 10.75
N ALA A 347 5.89 -13.28 11.07
CA ALA A 347 5.51 -14.06 12.25
C ALA A 347 6.08 -15.48 12.18
N MET A 348 6.01 -16.13 11.00
CA MET A 348 6.65 -17.42 10.76
C MET A 348 8.17 -17.28 10.87
N VAL A 349 8.82 -18.22 11.58
CA VAL A 349 10.28 -18.27 11.66
C VAL A 349 10.89 -18.35 10.25
N TYR A 350 12.09 -17.77 10.08
CA TYR A 350 12.82 -17.70 8.81
C TYR A 350 12.12 -16.97 7.66
N SER A 351 11.08 -16.17 7.93
CA SER A 351 10.38 -15.39 6.90
C SER A 351 10.45 -13.88 7.14
N GLY A 352 10.35 -13.12 6.07
CA GLY A 352 10.35 -11.66 6.13
C GLY A 352 10.47 -11.00 4.77
N SER A 353 10.61 -9.67 4.77
CA SER A 353 10.85 -8.89 3.56
C SER A 353 11.74 -7.68 3.81
N ASP A 354 12.54 -7.34 2.81
CA ASP A 354 13.35 -6.13 2.72
C ASP A 354 12.95 -5.37 1.45
N LYS A 355 12.65 -4.08 1.58
CA LYS A 355 12.26 -3.22 0.47
C LYS A 355 13.11 -1.95 0.43
N HIS A 356 13.61 -1.61 -0.76
CA HIS A 356 14.27 -0.34 -1.04
C HIS A 356 13.51 0.36 -2.15
N ASN A 357 13.20 1.63 -1.96
CA ASN A 357 12.53 2.47 -2.94
C ASN A 357 13.32 3.75 -3.17
N ILE A 358 13.54 4.11 -4.44
CA ILE A 358 14.13 5.38 -4.85
C ILE A 358 13.15 6.05 -5.80
N ALA A 359 12.73 7.26 -5.51
CA ALA A 359 11.88 8.05 -6.38
C ALA A 359 12.50 9.40 -6.67
N LEU A 360 12.48 9.80 -7.94
CA LEU A 360 12.86 11.12 -8.41
C LEU A 360 11.74 11.68 -9.28
N SER A 361 11.26 12.88 -8.95
CA SER A 361 10.24 13.59 -9.71
C SER A 361 10.70 15.02 -9.98
N VAL A 362 10.56 15.46 -11.23
CA VAL A 362 10.90 16.82 -11.66
C VAL A 362 9.77 17.38 -12.51
N LYS A 363 9.37 18.62 -12.22
CA LYS A 363 8.43 19.38 -13.03
C LYS A 363 9.04 20.73 -13.40
N SER A 364 9.10 21.04 -14.68
CA SER A 364 9.67 22.28 -15.21
C SER A 364 8.64 23.04 -16.04
N GLU A 365 8.42 24.29 -15.68
CA GLU A 365 7.70 25.27 -16.50
C GLU A 365 8.73 26.00 -17.39
N VAL A 366 9.07 25.37 -18.54
CA VAL A 366 10.12 25.89 -19.47
C VAL A 366 9.79 27.31 -19.93
N ASN A 367 8.53 27.54 -20.24
CA ASN A 367 7.98 28.86 -20.54
C ASN A 367 6.45 28.88 -20.34
N LYS A 368 5.77 30.01 -20.60
CA LYS A 368 4.32 30.16 -20.44
C LYS A 368 3.47 29.16 -21.25
N ARG A 369 4.05 28.51 -22.26
CA ARG A 369 3.35 27.56 -23.15
C ARG A 369 3.79 26.13 -22.98
N LEU A 370 5.01 25.88 -22.48
CA LEU A 370 5.60 24.55 -22.41
C LEU A 370 5.94 24.20 -20.97
N SER A 371 5.38 23.11 -20.48
CA SER A 371 5.79 22.44 -19.25
C SER A 371 6.20 20.98 -19.53
N VAL A 372 7.18 20.51 -18.78
CA VAL A 372 7.74 19.16 -18.87
C VAL A 372 7.75 18.55 -17.48
N THR A 373 7.35 17.29 -17.39
CA THR A 373 7.44 16.49 -16.17
C THR A 373 8.28 15.24 -16.44
N GLY A 374 9.04 14.81 -15.47
CA GLY A 374 9.77 13.55 -15.50
C GLY A 374 9.72 12.86 -14.16
N ARG A 375 9.57 11.56 -14.16
CA ARG A 375 9.63 10.72 -12.95
C ARG A 375 10.40 9.45 -13.23
N ILE A 376 11.26 9.08 -12.29
CA ILE A 376 11.94 7.79 -12.26
C ILE A 376 11.67 7.19 -10.89
N ASN A 377 11.25 5.94 -10.87
CA ASN A 377 11.06 5.15 -9.67
C ASN A 377 11.82 3.83 -9.83
N PHE A 378 12.64 3.51 -8.84
CA PHE A 378 13.30 2.20 -8.72
C PHE A 378 12.87 1.56 -7.41
N ASP A 379 12.42 0.31 -7.49
CA ASP A 379 11.98 -0.49 -6.35
C ASP A 379 12.71 -1.84 -6.36
N TYR A 380 13.25 -2.21 -5.22
CA TYR A 380 13.81 -3.53 -4.95
C TYR A 380 13.07 -4.13 -3.76
N LEU A 381 12.41 -5.24 -3.98
CA LEU A 381 11.71 -6.01 -2.94
C LEU A 381 12.28 -7.42 -2.90
N LYS A 382 12.75 -7.82 -1.72
CA LYS A 382 13.13 -9.21 -1.41
C LYS A 382 12.17 -9.76 -0.37
N VAL A 383 11.53 -10.87 -0.69
CA VAL A 383 10.71 -11.67 0.23
C VAL A 383 11.41 -12.99 0.43
N TYR A 384 11.61 -13.41 1.66
CA TYR A 384 12.31 -14.64 1.98
C TYR A 384 11.49 -15.53 2.92
N GLY A 385 11.76 -16.82 2.84
CA GLY A 385 11.04 -17.84 3.58
C GLY A 385 9.68 -18.18 2.99
N ALA A 386 9.13 -19.26 3.44
CA ALA A 386 7.81 -19.71 2.98
C ALA A 386 6.69 -19.04 3.78
N GLY A 387 5.63 -18.67 3.08
CA GLY A 387 4.37 -18.23 3.71
C GLY A 387 3.61 -19.39 4.36
N VAL A 388 2.51 -19.08 5.03
CA VAL A 388 1.67 -20.09 5.67
C VAL A 388 0.73 -20.80 4.69
N ALA A 389 0.43 -20.20 3.54
CA ALA A 389 -0.50 -20.75 2.54
C ALA A 389 0.03 -21.99 1.79
N GLY A 390 1.32 -22.33 1.91
CA GLY A 390 1.95 -23.44 1.22
C GLY A 390 2.35 -23.13 -0.22
N ASN A 391 3.38 -23.84 -0.72
CA ASN A 391 3.97 -23.59 -2.04
C ASN A 391 3.26 -24.33 -3.20
N GLY A 392 2.09 -24.87 -2.98
CA GLY A 392 1.35 -25.68 -3.96
C GLY A 392 0.60 -24.90 -5.04
N THR A 393 0.84 -23.61 -5.21
CA THR A 393 0.13 -22.83 -6.20
C THR A 393 0.89 -22.76 -7.51
N ASN A 394 0.38 -23.37 -8.54
CA ASN A 394 0.45 -22.77 -9.86
C ASN A 394 -0.14 -21.35 -9.77
N GLU A 395 0.52 -20.34 -10.35
CA GLU A 395 0.07 -18.94 -10.40
C GLU A 395 -1.35 -18.75 -11.00
N GLY A 396 -2.06 -19.83 -11.30
CA GLY A 396 -3.42 -19.90 -11.82
C GLY A 396 -4.53 -20.22 -10.82
N GLY A 397 -4.28 -20.17 -9.52
CA GLY A 397 -5.35 -19.99 -8.50
C GLY A 397 -6.30 -21.18 -8.25
N SER A 398 -5.94 -22.43 -8.52
CA SER A 398 -6.81 -23.54 -8.17
C SER A 398 -6.08 -24.60 -7.34
N ASN A 399 -6.65 -24.86 -6.17
CA ASN A 399 -6.39 -26.01 -5.29
C ASN A 399 -4.96 -26.08 -4.73
N VAL A 400 -4.68 -25.21 -3.76
CA VAL A 400 -3.73 -25.58 -2.71
C VAL A 400 -4.31 -26.85 -2.07
N ASP A 401 -3.68 -27.98 -2.31
CA ASP A 401 -4.02 -29.16 -1.53
C ASP A 401 -3.84 -28.76 -0.06
N ALA A 402 -4.93 -28.81 0.72
CA ALA A 402 -4.92 -28.37 2.12
C ALA A 402 -3.82 -29.07 2.92
N LYS A 403 -3.36 -30.24 2.46
CA LYS A 403 -2.26 -31.02 3.01
C LYS A 403 -0.91 -30.29 3.02
N PHE A 404 -0.69 -29.34 2.10
CA PHE A 404 0.54 -28.55 2.02
C PHE A 404 0.42 -27.16 2.68
N ASN A 405 -0.75 -26.83 3.25
CA ASN A 405 -0.91 -25.61 4.02
C ASN A 405 -0.13 -25.71 5.33
N LYS A 406 0.89 -24.88 5.49
CA LYS A 406 1.76 -24.92 6.68
C LYS A 406 1.02 -24.64 7.98
N MET A 407 -0.01 -23.80 7.96
CA MET A 407 -0.84 -23.57 9.15
C MET A 407 -1.54 -24.87 9.58
N VAL A 408 -2.09 -25.61 8.63
CA VAL A 408 -2.72 -26.92 8.91
C VAL A 408 -1.68 -27.90 9.46
N GLN A 409 -0.50 -27.98 8.87
CA GLN A 409 0.59 -28.83 9.37
C GLN A 409 1.03 -28.46 10.78
N ILE A 410 1.15 -27.15 11.09
CA ILE A 410 1.50 -26.65 12.42
C ILE A 410 0.46 -27.07 13.46
N LEU A 411 -0.83 -26.93 13.13
CA LEU A 411 -1.93 -27.24 14.05
C LEU A 411 -2.18 -28.73 14.25
N GLN A 412 -1.87 -29.55 13.24
CA GLN A 412 -2.09 -30.99 13.25
C GLN A 412 -0.88 -31.80 13.74
N TYR A 413 0.32 -31.18 13.80
CA TYR A 413 1.51 -31.91 14.20
C TYR A 413 1.43 -32.29 15.68
N ARG A 414 1.85 -33.51 16.02
CA ARG A 414 1.71 -34.10 17.35
C ARG A 414 2.47 -33.32 18.44
N PRO A 415 1.86 -33.04 19.57
CA PRO A 415 2.50 -32.28 20.67
C PRO A 415 3.43 -33.14 21.53
N THR A 416 3.45 -34.45 21.34
CA THR A 416 4.24 -35.41 22.14
C THR A 416 4.77 -36.56 21.29
N ILE A 417 5.96 -37.06 21.62
CA ILE A 417 6.56 -38.25 21.02
C ILE A 417 5.92 -39.57 21.56
N GLY A 418 5.27 -39.49 22.72
CA GLY A 418 4.70 -40.63 23.41
C GLY A 418 5.49 -41.04 24.66
N ILE A 419 5.36 -42.32 25.09
CA ILE A 419 5.98 -42.83 26.31
C ILE A 419 7.47 -43.22 26.16
N ARG A 420 7.95 -43.42 24.93
CA ARG A 420 9.28 -43.97 24.65
C ARG A 420 10.36 -42.93 24.33
N GLY A 421 10.10 -41.63 24.51
CA GLY A 421 11.08 -40.58 24.23
C GLY A 421 10.74 -39.27 24.95
N ASN A 422 11.62 -38.29 24.79
CA ASN A 422 11.40 -36.93 25.27
C ASN A 422 10.77 -36.09 24.18
N ASP A 423 9.82 -35.23 24.52
CA ASP A 423 9.22 -34.30 23.54
C ASP A 423 10.26 -33.37 22.92
N SER A 424 11.41 -33.13 23.59
CA SER A 424 12.54 -32.41 23.03
C SER A 424 13.11 -33.03 21.75
N ASP A 425 12.99 -34.34 21.58
CA ASP A 425 13.50 -35.06 20.41
C ASP A 425 12.71 -34.67 19.16
N LEU A 426 11.40 -34.37 19.33
CA LEU A 426 10.59 -33.78 18.26
C LEU A 426 11.11 -32.40 17.82
N LEU A 427 11.64 -31.58 18.73
CA LEU A 427 12.22 -30.29 18.37
C LEU A 427 13.52 -30.45 17.58
N ALA A 428 14.28 -31.49 17.86
CA ALA A 428 15.50 -31.85 17.13
C ALA A 428 15.21 -32.50 15.75
N GLY A 429 13.95 -32.82 15.47
CA GLY A 429 13.56 -33.48 14.23
C GLY A 429 13.64 -35.00 14.26
N GLU A 430 13.95 -35.58 15.41
CA GLU A 430 14.02 -37.03 15.62
C GLU A 430 12.61 -37.60 15.84
N ASP A 431 11.79 -37.57 14.78
CA ASP A 431 10.45 -38.15 14.83
C ASP A 431 10.47 -39.55 14.18
N PRO A 432 10.26 -40.62 14.98
CA PRO A 432 10.25 -41.98 14.46
C PRO A 432 8.99 -42.29 13.62
N VAL A 433 7.97 -41.44 13.64
CA VAL A 433 6.73 -41.63 12.89
C VAL A 433 6.53 -40.49 11.90
N LEU A 434 6.86 -40.76 10.67
CA LEU A 434 6.84 -39.76 9.59
C LEU A 434 5.58 -39.84 8.72
N SER A 435 4.69 -40.82 8.93
CA SER A 435 3.45 -40.95 8.18
C SER A 435 2.25 -41.10 9.10
N ASP A 436 1.11 -40.50 8.73
CA ASP A 436 -0.19 -40.82 9.31
C ASP A 436 -0.75 -42.12 8.74
N ALA A 437 -1.91 -42.57 9.24
CA ALA A 437 -2.58 -43.79 8.80
C ALA A 437 -2.92 -43.81 7.30
N ASP A 438 -3.07 -42.65 6.67
CA ASP A 438 -3.37 -42.48 5.24
C ASP A 438 -2.11 -42.42 4.36
N GLY A 439 -0.92 -42.64 4.92
CA GLY A 439 0.35 -42.46 4.22
C GLY A 439 0.73 -41.01 3.94
N ASN A 440 0.02 -40.05 4.53
CA ASN A 440 0.42 -38.65 4.48
C ASN A 440 1.62 -38.44 5.39
N VAL A 441 2.70 -37.90 4.82
CA VAL A 441 3.90 -37.62 5.60
C VAL A 441 3.68 -36.34 6.39
N MET A 442 3.61 -36.48 7.71
CA MET A 442 3.63 -35.30 8.60
C MET A 442 5.08 -34.79 8.74
N GLN A 443 5.25 -33.50 8.66
CA GLN A 443 6.56 -32.85 8.75
C GLN A 443 6.62 -31.99 10.00
N ASN A 444 7.74 -32.08 10.72
CA ASN A 444 8.03 -31.15 11.81
C ASN A 444 7.97 -29.71 11.30
N PRO A 445 7.10 -28.85 11.87
CA PRO A 445 6.89 -27.49 11.37
C PRO A 445 8.13 -26.60 11.39
N LEU A 446 9.05 -26.78 12.34
CA LEU A 446 10.31 -26.02 12.40
C LEU A 446 11.25 -26.43 11.27
N ILE A 447 11.34 -27.76 11.02
CA ILE A 447 12.14 -28.27 9.90
C ILE A 447 11.54 -27.81 8.57
N ALA A 448 10.21 -27.89 8.43
CA ALA A 448 9.53 -27.38 7.24
C ALA A 448 9.86 -25.90 7.00
N ALA A 449 9.88 -25.09 8.05
CA ALA A 449 10.20 -23.67 7.92
C ALA A 449 11.69 -23.41 7.59
N ALA A 450 12.61 -24.25 8.04
CA ALA A 450 14.04 -24.12 7.79
C ALA A 450 14.46 -24.64 6.41
N GLU A 451 13.91 -25.81 6.02
CA GLU A 451 14.32 -26.56 4.85
C GLU A 451 13.60 -26.15 3.55
N GLU A 452 12.42 -25.53 3.67
CA GLU A 452 11.67 -25.06 2.53
C GLU A 452 11.86 -23.55 2.35
N LYS A 453 12.57 -23.17 1.30
CA LYS A 453 12.84 -21.77 0.96
C LYS A 453 12.08 -21.39 -0.30
N ASP A 454 11.31 -20.31 -0.24
CA ASP A 454 10.63 -19.67 -1.37
C ASP A 454 11.01 -18.19 -1.37
N ASN A 455 12.20 -17.89 -1.90
CA ASN A 455 12.72 -16.55 -1.95
C ASN A 455 12.30 -15.88 -3.25
N LYS A 456 11.82 -14.66 -3.15
CA LYS A 456 11.35 -13.85 -4.28
C LYS A 456 12.07 -12.51 -4.27
N GLU A 457 12.67 -12.17 -5.39
CA GLU A 457 13.27 -10.85 -5.61
C GLU A 457 12.56 -10.16 -6.77
N THR A 458 12.10 -8.95 -6.52
CA THR A 458 11.48 -8.10 -7.55
C THR A 458 12.29 -6.81 -7.68
N ARG A 459 12.72 -6.51 -8.90
CA ARG A 459 13.41 -5.25 -9.25
C ARG A 459 12.57 -4.56 -10.30
N THR A 460 12.07 -3.37 -9.99
CA THR A 460 11.21 -2.60 -10.89
C THR A 460 11.85 -1.24 -11.18
N LEU A 461 12.02 -0.93 -12.45
CA LEU A 461 12.38 0.40 -12.91
C LEU A 461 11.21 0.97 -13.72
N GLN A 462 10.71 2.13 -13.33
CA GLN A 462 9.69 2.87 -14.05
C GLN A 462 10.19 4.27 -14.35
N ALA A 463 10.09 4.70 -15.61
CA ALA A 463 10.45 6.03 -16.06
C ALA A 463 9.31 6.62 -16.89
N ASN A 464 8.80 7.78 -16.48
CA ASN A 464 7.68 8.47 -17.12
C ASN A 464 8.08 9.89 -17.47
N GLY A 465 7.69 10.36 -18.65
CA GLY A 465 7.85 11.73 -19.11
C GLY A 465 6.53 12.31 -19.59
N GLY A 466 6.26 13.55 -19.23
CA GLY A 466 5.08 14.29 -19.66
C GLY A 466 5.47 15.61 -20.31
N LEU A 467 4.84 15.95 -21.44
CA LEU A 467 4.97 17.24 -22.11
C LEU A 467 3.60 17.86 -22.25
N THR A 468 3.43 19.10 -21.80
CA THR A 468 2.21 19.87 -22.00
C THR A 468 2.54 21.14 -22.77
N PHE A 469 1.93 21.30 -23.94
CA PHE A 469 2.14 22.45 -24.83
C PHE A 469 0.82 23.18 -25.09
N LYS A 470 0.73 24.42 -24.64
CA LYS A 470 -0.41 25.33 -24.90
C LYS A 470 -0.23 25.95 -26.28
N ILE A 471 -0.92 25.41 -27.29
CA ILE A 471 -0.80 25.83 -28.70
C ILE A 471 -1.35 27.26 -28.85
N ILE A 472 -2.61 27.44 -28.44
CA ILE A 472 -3.30 28.73 -28.35
C ILE A 472 -4.17 28.75 -27.09
N LYS A 473 -4.81 29.88 -26.77
CA LYS A 473 -5.74 29.97 -25.66
C LYS A 473 -6.90 28.99 -25.83
N GLY A 474 -7.01 28.06 -24.88
CA GLY A 474 -8.02 27.00 -24.88
C GLY A 474 -7.63 25.73 -25.63
N LEU A 475 -6.54 25.68 -26.40
CA LEU A 475 -6.08 24.48 -27.10
C LEU A 475 -4.73 24.02 -26.54
N THR A 476 -4.71 22.83 -25.94
CA THR A 476 -3.53 22.25 -25.29
C THR A 476 -3.25 20.86 -25.86
N PHE A 477 -2.01 20.61 -26.21
CA PHE A 477 -1.48 19.28 -26.53
C PHE A 477 -0.75 18.72 -25.32
N ARG A 478 -1.05 17.46 -24.95
CA ARG A 478 -0.34 16.73 -23.91
C ARG A 478 0.16 15.40 -24.46
N ASN A 479 1.43 15.14 -24.24
CA ASN A 479 2.03 13.82 -24.44
C ASN A 479 2.45 13.26 -23.10
N ASN A 480 2.14 11.99 -22.82
CA ASN A 480 2.71 11.20 -21.74
C ASN A 480 3.35 9.96 -22.34
N THR A 481 4.62 9.75 -22.05
CA THR A 481 5.39 8.59 -22.52
C THR A 481 6.11 7.98 -21.33
N GLY A 482 6.12 6.66 -21.26
CA GLY A 482 6.79 5.98 -20.17
C GLY A 482 7.14 4.55 -20.52
N MET A 483 8.04 4.02 -19.71
CA MET A 483 8.45 2.62 -19.74
C MET A 483 8.50 2.06 -18.34
N ARG A 484 8.22 0.78 -18.22
CA ARG A 484 8.40 -0.01 -17.01
C ARG A 484 9.13 -1.29 -17.38
N TYR A 485 10.10 -1.64 -16.57
CA TYR A 485 10.83 -2.90 -16.67
C TYR A 485 10.88 -3.55 -15.30
N GLN A 486 10.51 -4.81 -15.21
CA GLN A 486 10.51 -5.59 -13.98
C GLN A 486 11.25 -6.90 -14.22
N LEU A 487 12.15 -7.21 -13.31
CA LEU A 487 12.77 -8.51 -13.17
C LEU A 487 12.26 -9.15 -11.89
N TYR A 488 11.56 -10.27 -12.01
CA TYR A 488 11.13 -11.11 -10.91
C TYR A 488 11.91 -12.40 -10.94
N ARG A 489 12.60 -12.71 -9.83
CA ARG A 489 13.33 -13.95 -9.63
C ARG A 489 12.72 -14.69 -8.45
N ARG A 490 12.33 -15.95 -8.65
CA ARG A 490 11.89 -16.85 -7.61
C ARG A 490 12.89 -18.00 -7.48
N GLU A 491 13.31 -18.26 -6.25
CA GLU A 491 14.17 -19.36 -5.87
C GLU A 491 13.39 -20.27 -4.93
N LEU A 492 13.11 -21.49 -5.38
CA LEU A 492 12.43 -22.52 -4.62
C LEU A 492 13.44 -23.61 -4.28
N PHE A 493 13.49 -23.99 -2.99
CA PHE A 493 14.41 -25.03 -2.52
C PHE A 493 13.71 -25.90 -1.47
N TYR A 494 13.91 -27.20 -1.57
CA TYR A 494 13.47 -28.23 -0.63
C TYR A 494 14.67 -29.06 -0.21
N GLY A 495 15.11 -28.91 1.04
CA GLY A 495 16.22 -29.65 1.63
C GLY A 495 15.85 -31.12 1.89
N ASP A 496 16.84 -31.91 2.32
CA ASP A 496 16.74 -33.36 2.52
C ASP A 496 15.74 -33.76 3.62
N GLN A 497 15.53 -32.90 4.62
CA GLN A 497 14.58 -33.11 5.71
C GLN A 497 13.15 -32.66 5.37
N SER A 498 12.94 -31.98 4.23
CA SER A 498 11.60 -31.61 3.78
C SER A 498 10.84 -32.85 3.23
N ILE A 499 9.50 -32.80 3.21
CA ILE A 499 8.68 -33.88 2.61
C ILE A 499 9.07 -34.12 1.15
N MET A 500 9.22 -33.02 0.40
CA MET A 500 9.56 -33.10 -1.02
C MET A 500 10.98 -33.62 -1.23
N GLY A 501 11.94 -33.19 -0.41
CA GLY A 501 13.32 -33.66 -0.47
C GLY A 501 13.44 -35.15 -0.14
N ARG A 502 12.73 -35.65 0.86
CA ARG A 502 12.71 -37.06 1.20
C ARG A 502 12.07 -37.93 0.12
N ARG A 503 11.02 -37.47 -0.56
CA ARG A 503 10.32 -38.19 -1.62
C ARG A 503 11.08 -38.22 -2.94
N ASN A 504 11.65 -37.08 -3.33
CA ASN A 504 12.16 -36.88 -4.69
C ASN A 504 13.67 -36.57 -4.73
N GLY A 505 14.36 -36.58 -3.58
CA GLY A 505 15.69 -36.01 -3.41
C GLY A 505 15.65 -34.50 -3.24
N ILE A 506 16.76 -33.93 -2.79
CA ILE A 506 16.90 -32.46 -2.62
C ILE A 506 16.55 -31.77 -3.95
N TYR A 507 15.65 -30.81 -3.90
CA TYR A 507 15.10 -30.15 -5.07
C TYR A 507 15.41 -28.65 -5.05
N GLY A 508 15.72 -28.10 -6.21
CA GLY A 508 15.88 -26.67 -6.40
C GLY A 508 15.37 -26.18 -7.74
N SER A 509 14.73 -25.02 -7.77
CA SER A 509 14.37 -24.34 -9.02
C SER A 509 14.60 -22.83 -8.95
N ILE A 510 14.93 -22.27 -10.11
CA ILE A 510 15.06 -20.83 -10.32
C ILE A 510 14.14 -20.45 -11.49
N ARG A 511 13.20 -19.53 -11.23
CA ARG A 511 12.34 -18.92 -12.24
C ARG A 511 12.65 -17.44 -12.35
N ASN A 512 13.03 -17.00 -13.53
CA ASN A 512 13.22 -15.59 -13.87
C ASN A 512 12.09 -15.17 -14.81
N THR A 513 11.37 -14.10 -14.43
CA THR A 513 10.34 -13.49 -15.25
C THR A 513 10.74 -12.04 -15.51
N GLU A 514 10.94 -11.72 -16.78
CA GLU A 514 11.17 -10.37 -17.25
C GLU A 514 9.89 -9.83 -17.84
N THR A 515 9.39 -8.71 -17.33
CA THR A 515 8.21 -8.03 -17.86
C THR A 515 8.58 -6.61 -18.21
N GLY A 516 8.26 -6.20 -19.43
CA GLY A 516 8.45 -4.84 -19.85
C GLY A 516 7.20 -4.25 -20.47
N SER A 517 7.01 -2.94 -20.31
CA SER A 517 5.97 -2.20 -21.01
C SER A 517 6.48 -0.84 -21.45
N PHE A 518 6.04 -0.45 -22.64
CA PHE A 518 6.23 0.90 -23.19
C PHE A 518 4.87 1.45 -23.57
N GLN A 519 4.62 2.70 -23.19
CA GLN A 519 3.38 3.37 -23.55
C GLN A 519 3.65 4.82 -23.96
N THR A 520 2.88 5.29 -24.93
CA THR A 520 2.79 6.70 -25.27
C THR A 520 1.34 7.08 -25.50
N SER A 521 0.94 8.24 -25.00
CA SER A 521 -0.38 8.82 -25.21
C SER A 521 -0.26 10.27 -25.68
N ASN A 522 -1.05 10.63 -26.69
CA ASN A 522 -1.10 11.95 -27.29
C ASN A 522 -2.53 12.46 -27.19
N VAL A 523 -2.75 13.58 -26.51
CA VAL A 523 -4.07 14.12 -26.27
C VAL A 523 -4.14 15.59 -26.63
N LEU A 524 -5.06 15.94 -27.52
CA LEU A 524 -5.40 17.31 -27.88
C LEU A 524 -6.68 17.70 -27.12
N THR A 525 -6.60 18.74 -26.28
CA THR A 525 -7.73 19.23 -25.48
C THR A 525 -8.08 20.65 -25.91
N TYR A 526 -9.35 20.86 -26.27
CA TYR A 526 -9.93 22.18 -26.45
C TYR A 526 -10.88 22.48 -25.30
N ASP A 527 -10.59 23.52 -24.50
CA ASP A 527 -11.39 23.97 -23.35
C ASP A 527 -11.75 25.45 -23.53
N LYS A 528 -13.04 25.73 -23.63
CA LYS A 528 -13.52 27.10 -23.77
C LYS A 528 -14.89 27.28 -23.11
N ARG A 529 -15.04 28.43 -22.44
CA ARG A 529 -16.33 28.89 -21.91
C ARG A 529 -16.88 30.01 -22.79
N PHE A 530 -18.09 29.80 -23.30
CA PHE A 530 -18.81 30.75 -24.16
C PHE A 530 -19.88 31.47 -23.33
N GLN A 531 -20.05 32.75 -23.53
CA GLN A 531 -21.07 33.61 -22.87
C GLN A 531 -21.12 33.44 -21.34
N LYS A 532 -20.02 33.06 -20.69
CA LYS A 532 -19.92 32.72 -19.26
C LYS A 532 -20.81 31.58 -18.76
N LYS A 533 -21.68 31.02 -19.62
CA LYS A 533 -22.68 30.00 -19.27
C LYS A 533 -22.38 28.61 -19.83
N HIS A 534 -21.74 28.53 -20.99
CA HIS A 534 -21.52 27.28 -21.73
C HIS A 534 -20.05 26.93 -21.69
N LYS A 535 -19.64 25.92 -20.92
CA LYS A 535 -18.27 25.40 -20.93
C LYS A 535 -18.25 24.12 -21.77
N VAL A 536 -17.40 24.10 -22.76
CA VAL A 536 -17.19 22.94 -23.67
C VAL A 536 -15.76 22.49 -23.57
N VAL A 537 -15.55 21.22 -23.25
CA VAL A 537 -14.24 20.56 -23.27
C VAL A 537 -14.29 19.40 -24.25
N VAL A 538 -13.49 19.45 -25.30
CA VAL A 538 -13.34 18.37 -26.27
C VAL A 538 -11.94 17.81 -26.17
N GLN A 539 -11.82 16.50 -26.08
CA GLN A 539 -10.54 15.78 -26.07
C GLN A 539 -10.51 14.79 -27.24
N LEU A 540 -9.41 14.78 -27.96
CA LEU A 540 -9.09 13.78 -28.97
C LEU A 540 -7.77 13.15 -28.58
N GLY A 541 -7.72 11.83 -28.52
CA GLY A 541 -6.55 11.12 -28.04
C GLY A 541 -6.19 9.89 -28.86
N GLN A 542 -4.90 9.59 -28.85
CA GLN A 542 -4.31 8.37 -29.38
C GLN A 542 -3.41 7.79 -28.30
N GLU A 543 -3.45 6.48 -28.13
CA GLU A 543 -2.62 5.74 -27.19
C GLU A 543 -2.03 4.51 -27.87
N PHE A 544 -0.76 4.24 -27.58
CA PHE A 544 -0.08 3.02 -27.98
C PHE A 544 0.57 2.38 -26.75
N VAL A 545 0.35 1.08 -26.58
CA VAL A 545 0.95 0.27 -25.50
C VAL A 545 1.59 -0.96 -26.14
N LYS A 546 2.82 -1.23 -25.75
CA LYS A 546 3.52 -2.48 -26.04
C LYS A 546 3.90 -3.13 -24.73
N ARG A 547 3.63 -4.43 -24.57
CA ARG A 547 4.05 -5.23 -23.42
C ARG A 547 4.75 -6.48 -23.90
N TRP A 548 5.70 -6.95 -23.11
CA TRP A 548 6.39 -8.21 -23.35
C TRP A 548 6.69 -8.88 -22.02
N THR A 549 6.65 -10.19 -22.01
CA THR A 549 7.01 -11.03 -20.86
C THR A 549 7.88 -12.17 -21.37
N ARG A 550 8.98 -12.44 -20.68
CA ARG A 550 9.84 -13.60 -20.88
C ARG A 550 9.94 -14.36 -19.58
N VAL A 551 9.76 -15.69 -19.64
CA VAL A 551 9.86 -16.56 -18.49
C VAL A 551 10.90 -17.63 -18.79
N LEU A 552 11.91 -17.71 -17.94
CA LEU A 552 12.91 -18.76 -17.96
C LEU A 552 12.86 -19.50 -16.63
N GLU A 553 12.61 -20.80 -16.66
CA GLU A 553 12.59 -21.64 -15.48
C GLU A 553 13.54 -22.83 -15.66
N SER A 554 14.29 -23.13 -14.62
CA SER A 554 15.17 -24.29 -14.53
C SER A 554 15.02 -24.92 -13.17
N GLY A 555 14.88 -26.25 -13.12
CA GLY A 555 14.77 -26.99 -11.87
C GLY A 555 15.54 -28.30 -11.93
N VAL A 556 16.08 -28.72 -10.80
CA VAL A 556 16.83 -29.97 -10.62
C VAL A 556 16.36 -30.72 -9.38
N SER A 557 16.53 -32.02 -9.38
CA SER A 557 16.30 -32.90 -8.23
C SER A 557 17.51 -33.80 -7.99
N GLY A 558 17.58 -34.36 -6.78
CA GLY A 558 18.68 -35.27 -6.41
C GLY A 558 20.02 -34.53 -6.26
N LEU A 559 20.00 -33.29 -5.78
CA LEU A 559 21.23 -32.62 -5.37
C LEU A 559 21.92 -33.41 -4.26
N PRO A 560 23.27 -33.54 -4.27
CA PRO A 560 24.00 -34.40 -3.34
C PRO A 560 24.04 -33.85 -1.91
N THR A 561 23.85 -32.53 -1.72
CA THR A 561 23.87 -31.86 -0.44
C THR A 561 23.01 -30.59 -0.49
N ASP A 562 22.53 -30.15 0.66
CA ASP A 562 21.79 -28.90 0.85
C ASP A 562 22.71 -27.70 1.19
N GLU A 563 24.00 -27.93 1.47
CA GLU A 563 24.96 -26.88 1.85
C GLU A 563 25.08 -25.75 0.82
N PHE A 564 25.06 -26.09 -0.48
CA PHE A 564 25.18 -25.11 -1.56
C PHE A 564 23.85 -24.49 -1.96
N ILE A 565 22.72 -25.01 -1.44
CA ILE A 565 21.35 -24.59 -1.79
C ILE A 565 21.20 -24.57 -3.33
N LEU A 566 21.12 -23.40 -3.95
CA LEU A 566 21.04 -23.20 -5.40
C LEU A 566 22.34 -22.71 -6.03
N GLY A 567 23.45 -22.79 -5.29
CA GLY A 567 24.76 -22.27 -5.75
C GLY A 567 25.32 -23.04 -6.95
N ASP A 568 25.07 -24.35 -7.01
CA ASP A 568 25.47 -25.18 -8.15
C ASP A 568 24.38 -26.23 -8.50
N MET A 569 23.47 -25.83 -9.37
CA MET A 569 22.40 -26.70 -9.86
C MET A 569 22.88 -27.76 -10.85
N SER A 570 24.12 -27.66 -11.36
CA SER A 570 24.65 -28.66 -12.32
C SER A 570 24.91 -30.04 -11.69
N LEU A 571 24.97 -30.08 -10.35
CA LEU A 571 25.15 -31.34 -9.59
C LEU A 571 23.88 -32.19 -9.51
N GLY A 572 22.71 -31.59 -9.82
CA GLY A 572 21.43 -32.30 -9.78
C GLY A 572 20.98 -32.82 -11.15
N THR A 573 19.98 -33.68 -11.13
CA THR A 573 19.31 -34.16 -12.35
C THR A 573 18.22 -33.18 -12.77
N PRO A 574 18.19 -32.70 -14.03
CA PRO A 574 17.13 -31.80 -14.49
C PRO A 574 15.73 -32.41 -14.27
N SER A 575 14.88 -31.70 -13.54
CA SER A 575 13.51 -32.13 -13.19
C SER A 575 12.45 -31.27 -13.89
N VAL A 576 12.79 -30.02 -14.21
CA VAL A 576 11.98 -29.13 -15.03
C VAL A 576 12.75 -28.88 -16.31
N ALA A 577 12.14 -29.15 -17.45
CA ALA A 577 12.68 -28.77 -18.73
C ALA A 577 12.79 -27.25 -18.75
N SER A 578 13.96 -26.71 -19.15
CA SER A 578 14.12 -25.27 -19.33
C SER A 578 13.00 -24.77 -20.25
N SER A 579 12.15 -23.89 -19.75
CA SER A 579 11.11 -23.27 -20.54
C SER A 579 11.51 -21.82 -20.84
N ASP A 580 11.39 -21.40 -22.09
CA ASP A 580 11.49 -20.01 -22.53
C ASP A 580 10.14 -19.62 -23.13
N GLU A 581 9.30 -18.99 -22.32
CA GLU A 581 7.99 -18.55 -22.72
C GLU A 581 8.05 -17.06 -23.03
N ASN A 582 7.64 -16.69 -24.24
CA ASN A 582 7.64 -15.29 -24.70
C ASN A 582 6.22 -14.86 -25.04
N TYR A 583 5.77 -13.78 -24.41
CA TYR A 583 4.46 -13.18 -24.66
C TYR A 583 4.63 -11.72 -25.04
N ASP A 584 4.16 -11.34 -26.22
CA ASP A 584 4.12 -9.94 -26.67
C ASP A 584 2.70 -9.52 -26.97
N ASP A 585 2.28 -8.36 -26.47
CA ASP A 585 1.01 -7.77 -26.86
C ASP A 585 1.13 -6.27 -27.14
N ASN A 586 0.34 -5.83 -28.12
CA ASN A 586 0.26 -4.43 -28.52
C ASN A 586 -1.21 -3.97 -28.50
N LEU A 587 -1.42 -2.75 -28.03
CA LEU A 587 -2.71 -2.08 -28.03
C LEU A 587 -2.56 -0.70 -28.67
N LEU A 588 -3.36 -0.44 -29.69
CA LEU A 588 -3.50 0.88 -30.31
C LEU A 588 -4.93 1.37 -30.10
N SER A 589 -5.06 2.57 -29.55
CA SER A 589 -6.36 3.11 -29.18
C SER A 589 -6.54 4.53 -29.69
N PHE A 590 -7.78 4.86 -30.09
CA PHE A 590 -8.22 6.21 -30.40
C PHE A 590 -9.44 6.54 -29.56
N PHE A 591 -9.50 7.76 -29.03
CA PHE A 591 -10.67 8.17 -28.26
C PHE A 591 -11.04 9.63 -28.49
N ALA A 592 -12.33 9.90 -28.31
CA ALA A 592 -12.88 11.24 -28.30
C ALA A 592 -13.79 11.40 -27.07
N ARG A 593 -13.69 12.52 -26.37
CA ARG A 593 -14.55 12.87 -25.23
C ARG A 593 -15.05 14.29 -25.36
N LEU A 594 -16.34 14.48 -25.13
CA LEU A 594 -17.01 15.76 -25.03
C LEU A 594 -17.54 15.91 -23.60
N ASN A 595 -17.16 16.98 -22.90
CA ASN A 595 -17.81 17.42 -21.67
C ASN A 595 -18.46 18.78 -21.94
N TYR A 596 -19.75 18.88 -21.64
CA TYR A 596 -20.52 20.11 -21.73
C TYR A 596 -21.09 20.46 -20.37
N ASP A 597 -20.88 21.69 -19.95
CA ASP A 597 -21.39 22.24 -18.68
C ASP A 597 -22.16 23.52 -18.97
N PHE A 598 -23.40 23.53 -18.54
CA PHE A 598 -24.29 24.68 -18.63
C PHE A 598 -24.49 25.28 -17.23
N THR A 599 -23.95 26.50 -17.04
CA THR A 599 -24.07 27.31 -15.82
C THR A 599 -23.54 26.66 -14.54
N ASP A 600 -22.56 25.75 -14.63
CA ASP A 600 -22.02 24.95 -13.53
C ASP A 600 -23.11 24.12 -12.79
N LYS A 601 -24.26 23.84 -13.48
CA LYS A 601 -25.41 23.16 -12.92
C LYS A 601 -25.82 21.91 -13.69
N TYR A 602 -25.77 21.96 -15.01
CA TYR A 602 -26.11 20.82 -15.86
C TYR A 602 -24.87 20.32 -16.57
N LEU A 603 -24.48 19.10 -16.28
CA LEU A 603 -23.27 18.47 -16.79
C LEU A 603 -23.64 17.34 -17.73
N PHE A 604 -23.03 17.30 -18.90
CA PHE A 604 -23.18 16.22 -19.87
C PHE A 604 -21.83 15.75 -20.34
N SER A 605 -21.61 14.44 -20.42
CA SER A 605 -20.38 13.84 -20.92
C SER A 605 -20.69 12.73 -21.92
N ALA A 606 -19.98 12.73 -23.04
CA ALA A 606 -20.00 11.65 -24.02
C ALA A 606 -18.57 11.23 -24.35
N THR A 607 -18.31 9.93 -24.34
CA THR A 607 -17.01 9.34 -24.66
C THR A 607 -17.17 8.24 -25.70
N PHE A 608 -16.29 8.22 -26.67
CA PHE A 608 -16.17 7.13 -27.63
C PHE A 608 -14.71 6.69 -27.68
N ARG A 609 -14.46 5.38 -27.56
CA ARG A 609 -13.12 4.81 -27.67
C ARG A 609 -13.13 3.59 -28.57
N ALA A 610 -12.08 3.45 -29.39
CA ALA A 610 -11.81 2.30 -30.22
C ALA A 610 -10.44 1.71 -29.83
N ASP A 611 -10.39 0.44 -29.46
CA ASP A 611 -9.20 -0.28 -29.06
C ASP A 611 -8.88 -1.41 -30.02
N GLY A 612 -7.71 -1.39 -30.64
CA GLY A 612 -7.19 -2.45 -31.51
C GLY A 612 -6.10 -3.26 -30.80
N SER A 613 -6.36 -4.53 -30.49
CA SER A 613 -5.45 -5.41 -29.76
C SER A 613 -4.86 -6.48 -30.65
N SER A 614 -3.55 -6.76 -30.46
CA SER A 614 -2.86 -7.87 -31.13
C SER A 614 -3.28 -9.25 -30.64
N LYS A 615 -3.91 -9.35 -29.46
CA LYS A 615 -4.37 -10.62 -28.88
C LYS A 615 -5.52 -11.26 -29.65
N PHE A 616 -6.25 -10.49 -30.43
CA PHE A 616 -7.40 -10.97 -31.20
C PHE A 616 -7.04 -11.31 -32.64
N GLY A 617 -7.77 -12.25 -33.22
CA GLY A 617 -7.62 -12.70 -34.59
C GLY A 617 -7.80 -11.58 -35.63
N LYS A 618 -7.30 -11.79 -36.86
CA LYS A 618 -7.16 -10.80 -37.93
C LYS A 618 -8.42 -9.92 -38.19
N ASN A 619 -9.61 -10.49 -38.07
CA ASN A 619 -10.87 -9.79 -38.39
C ASN A 619 -11.60 -9.21 -37.14
N ASN A 620 -11.12 -9.46 -35.92
CA ASN A 620 -11.77 -9.08 -34.67
C ASN A 620 -10.87 -8.26 -33.73
N LYS A 621 -9.91 -7.52 -34.29
CA LYS A 621 -8.92 -6.78 -33.48
C LYS A 621 -9.48 -5.55 -32.79
N TRP A 622 -10.59 -4.98 -33.28
CA TRP A 622 -11.12 -3.71 -32.82
C TRP A 622 -12.36 -3.90 -31.95
N GLY A 623 -12.35 -3.28 -30.78
CA GLY A 623 -13.48 -3.11 -29.88
C GLY A 623 -13.89 -1.64 -29.76
N TYR A 624 -15.19 -1.36 -29.62
CA TYR A 624 -15.74 -0.01 -29.54
C TYR A 624 -16.49 0.19 -28.23
N PHE A 625 -16.20 1.29 -27.55
CA PHE A 625 -16.68 1.56 -26.19
C PHE A 625 -17.32 2.96 -26.11
N PRO A 626 -18.62 3.10 -26.47
CA PRO A 626 -19.37 4.33 -26.26
C PRO A 626 -19.83 4.44 -24.80
N ALA A 627 -19.79 5.65 -24.23
CA ALA A 627 -20.35 5.96 -22.92
C ALA A 627 -20.93 7.37 -22.88
N VAL A 628 -22.07 7.53 -22.17
CA VAL A 628 -22.74 8.81 -21.98
C VAL A 628 -23.14 8.95 -20.52
N SER A 629 -23.05 10.17 -19.96
CA SER A 629 -23.53 10.50 -18.63
C SER A 629 -24.04 11.94 -18.56
N ALA A 630 -24.98 12.17 -17.65
CA ALA A 630 -25.58 13.48 -17.39
C ALA A 630 -25.86 13.68 -15.90
#